data_1885fb736c48d3e09cb9e1ffa1579509
#
_entry.id   1885fb736c48d3e09cb9e1ffa1579509
#
_cell.length_a   1.000
_cell.length_b   1.000
_cell.length_c   1.000
_cell.angle_alpha   90.00
_cell.angle_beta   90.00
_cell.angle_gamma   90.00
#
_symmetry.space_group_name_H-M   'P 1'
#
loop_
_entity.id
_entity.type
_entity.pdbx_description
1 polymer ?
#
loop_
_entity_poly.entity_id
_entity_poly.type
_entity_poly.pdbx_seq_one_letter_code
_entity_poly.pdbx_strand_id
1 'polypeptide(L)'
;MCGICVPHCPTFARTGNEADGPRGRISLALGLSEGHLAATPDVVAHLDACLTCRACESVCPSLVQYGAIIDQTRAALATRDFARSIKSITPKATEPRWRWLRDYVLSQRQTFGRLWSLLRFFEKIWLLGLVRRFGGRLAQTLPPVLPARFRFNTQPAPLNSSLQKVGLFIGCTGESLNSDVVRASIQVLNALGFAVHMPKTQVCCGAMHQHGGDLTQAATLRTDNQRIFADPTLTAIIVIGTACTGELQRAAWDVPVVEITDFLANSPDELWPKLAPNPATVAIHLPCSQTRVLKNPTSTERLLRKIPAIKLVPLSSNDRCCGAAGMHVLMFPEQAFALRTPKLLEVAALKPDVVVSANIGCATHLAAGLGKPVLHPVELVAQSCVGA
;
A
#
# COMPACT_ATOMS: atom_id res chain seq x y z
N MET A 1 7.90 -26.20 16.38
CA MET A 1 8.07 -24.89 15.73
C MET A 1 9.56 -24.54 15.68
N CYS A 2 10.17 -24.40 14.45
CA CYS A 2 11.63 -24.27 14.29
C CYS A 2 12.19 -22.87 14.60
N GLY A 3 11.41 -21.80 14.50
CA GLY A 3 11.83 -20.44 14.84
C GLY A 3 12.57 -19.65 13.75
N ILE A 4 12.82 -20.19 12.55
CA ILE A 4 13.52 -19.49 11.44
C ILE A 4 12.85 -18.14 11.10
N CYS A 5 11.53 -18.02 11.26
CA CYS A 5 10.78 -16.79 10.99
C CYS A 5 11.02 -15.64 11.99
N VAL A 6 11.53 -15.94 13.19
CA VAL A 6 11.64 -14.98 14.29
C VAL A 6 12.63 -13.84 13.99
N PRO A 7 13.87 -14.08 13.51
CA PRO A 7 14.83 -13.02 13.18
C PRO A 7 14.34 -12.07 12.06
N HIS A 8 13.43 -12.54 11.20
CA HIS A 8 12.89 -11.76 10.08
C HIS A 8 11.70 -10.87 10.49
N CYS A 9 11.19 -11.02 11.73
CA CYS A 9 10.05 -10.26 12.19
C CYS A 9 10.47 -8.87 12.68
N PRO A 10 9.98 -7.78 12.07
CA PRO A 10 10.38 -6.42 12.46
C PRO A 10 9.83 -6.02 13.83
N THR A 11 8.73 -6.59 14.29
CA THR A 11 8.18 -6.31 15.63
C THR A 11 8.98 -7.05 16.70
N PHE A 12 9.34 -8.31 16.48
CA PHE A 12 10.23 -9.05 17.36
C PHE A 12 11.61 -8.39 17.47
N ALA A 13 12.21 -8.01 16.33
CA ALA A 13 13.52 -7.36 16.32
C ALA A 13 13.55 -6.07 17.17
N ARG A 14 12.40 -5.40 17.36
CA ARG A 14 12.28 -4.18 18.16
C ARG A 14 12.07 -4.45 19.64
N THR A 15 11.33 -5.49 20.00
CA THR A 15 10.90 -5.73 21.40
C THR A 15 11.67 -6.85 22.08
N GLY A 16 12.25 -7.80 21.34
CA GLY A 16 12.81 -9.04 21.87
C GLY A 16 11.77 -9.99 22.47
N ASN A 17 10.48 -9.60 22.46
CA ASN A 17 9.41 -10.37 23.05
C ASN A 17 8.87 -11.41 22.06
N GLU A 18 8.86 -12.69 22.45
CA GLU A 18 8.36 -13.80 21.61
C GLU A 18 6.89 -13.59 21.20
N ALA A 19 6.06 -13.01 22.07
CA ALA A 19 4.66 -12.71 21.78
C ALA A 19 4.50 -11.70 20.63
N ASP A 20 5.51 -10.87 20.36
CA ASP A 20 5.56 -9.97 19.21
C ASP A 20 6.17 -10.62 17.96
N GLY A 21 6.63 -11.86 18.07
CA GLY A 21 7.15 -12.69 16.99
C GLY A 21 6.05 -13.52 16.28
N PRO A 22 6.33 -14.04 15.09
CA PRO A 22 5.35 -14.84 14.36
C PRO A 22 4.99 -16.15 15.08
N ARG A 23 5.97 -16.83 15.66
CA ARG A 23 5.77 -18.07 16.40
C ARG A 23 4.91 -17.85 17.64
N GLY A 24 5.23 -16.84 18.44
CA GLY A 24 4.45 -16.46 19.62
C GLY A 24 3.00 -16.09 19.24
N ARG A 25 2.80 -15.29 18.19
CA ARG A 25 1.45 -14.94 17.72
C ARG A 25 0.64 -16.14 17.23
N ILE A 26 1.27 -17.14 16.60
CA ILE A 26 0.60 -18.40 16.27
C ILE A 26 0.18 -19.14 17.52
N SER A 27 1.04 -19.20 18.56
CA SER A 27 0.70 -19.84 19.84
C SER A 27 -0.42 -19.10 20.57
N LEU A 28 -0.42 -17.76 20.53
CA LEU A 28 -1.52 -16.96 21.08
C LEU A 28 -2.83 -17.22 20.34
N ALA A 29 -2.80 -17.25 19.00
CA ALA A 29 -3.97 -17.53 18.17
C ALA A 29 -4.54 -18.94 18.45
N LEU A 30 -3.68 -19.94 18.57
CA LEU A 30 -4.06 -21.30 18.90
C LEU A 30 -4.69 -21.40 20.28
N GLY A 31 -4.04 -20.85 21.31
CA GLY A 31 -4.57 -20.85 22.67
C GLY A 31 -5.91 -20.15 22.80
N LEU A 32 -6.12 -19.05 22.04
CA LEU A 32 -7.42 -18.38 21.93
C LEU A 32 -8.48 -19.27 21.26
N SER A 33 -8.13 -19.94 20.17
CA SER A 33 -9.07 -20.79 19.41
C SER A 33 -9.52 -22.04 20.17
N GLU A 34 -8.64 -22.57 21.02
CA GLU A 34 -8.89 -23.75 21.85
C GLU A 34 -9.51 -23.41 23.22
N GLY A 35 -9.68 -22.10 23.52
CA GLY A 35 -10.18 -21.65 24.82
C GLY A 35 -9.21 -21.80 25.98
N HIS A 36 -7.95 -22.14 25.71
CA HIS A 36 -6.89 -22.25 26.72
C HIS A 36 -6.35 -20.89 27.17
N LEU A 37 -6.58 -19.84 26.38
CA LEU A 37 -6.11 -18.49 26.63
C LEU A 37 -7.28 -17.49 26.52
N ALA A 38 -7.40 -16.60 27.50
CA ALA A 38 -8.33 -15.49 27.44
C ALA A 38 -7.75 -14.34 26.62
N ALA A 39 -8.61 -13.60 25.87
CA ALA A 39 -8.20 -12.41 25.15
C ALA A 39 -8.01 -11.21 26.10
N THR A 40 -6.94 -11.24 26.86
CA THR A 40 -6.53 -10.11 27.72
C THR A 40 -6.06 -8.92 26.87
N PRO A 41 -5.98 -7.68 27.44
CA PRO A 41 -5.43 -6.51 26.73
C PRO A 41 -4.07 -6.78 26.11
N ASP A 42 -3.18 -7.46 26.84
CA ASP A 42 -1.82 -7.75 26.39
C ASP A 42 -1.81 -8.72 25.20
N VAL A 43 -2.61 -9.80 25.27
CA VAL A 43 -2.75 -10.76 24.15
C VAL A 43 -3.25 -10.05 22.89
N VAL A 44 -4.28 -9.21 23.02
CA VAL A 44 -4.82 -8.45 21.89
C VAL A 44 -3.79 -7.45 21.36
N ALA A 45 -3.05 -6.76 22.24
CA ALA A 45 -2.02 -5.80 21.83
C ALA A 45 -0.90 -6.47 21.03
N HIS A 46 -0.44 -7.66 21.42
CA HIS A 46 0.56 -8.42 20.66
C HIS A 46 0.07 -8.81 19.26
N LEU A 47 -1.19 -9.25 19.14
CA LEU A 47 -1.79 -9.61 17.84
C LEU A 47 -2.01 -8.38 16.94
N ASP A 48 -2.45 -7.25 17.53
CA ASP A 48 -2.68 -6.00 16.82
C ASP A 48 -1.39 -5.33 16.33
N ALA A 49 -0.30 -5.46 17.07
CA ALA A 49 1.00 -4.88 16.69
C ALA A 49 1.63 -5.53 15.45
N CYS A 50 1.06 -6.62 14.91
CA CYS A 50 1.55 -7.23 13.69
C CYS A 50 1.32 -6.35 12.46
N LEU A 51 2.36 -6.14 11.66
CA LEU A 51 2.35 -5.33 10.43
C LEU A 51 1.77 -6.05 9.21
N THR A 52 1.43 -7.34 9.31
CA THR A 52 1.04 -8.19 8.18
C THR A 52 2.03 -8.16 6.98
N CYS A 53 3.30 -7.89 7.26
CA CYS A 53 4.35 -7.73 6.24
C CYS A 53 4.82 -9.04 5.60
N ARG A 54 4.38 -10.20 6.14
CA ARG A 54 4.64 -11.57 5.65
C ARG A 54 6.13 -11.97 5.52
N ALA A 55 7.04 -11.27 6.21
CA ALA A 55 8.44 -11.68 6.24
C ALA A 55 8.63 -13.10 6.80
N CYS A 56 7.78 -13.49 7.75
CA CYS A 56 7.77 -14.82 8.33
C CYS A 56 7.31 -15.91 7.35
N GLU A 57 6.40 -15.60 6.43
CA GLU A 57 5.96 -16.55 5.39
C GLU A 57 7.05 -16.82 4.36
N SER A 58 7.75 -15.76 3.93
CA SER A 58 8.74 -15.85 2.85
C SER A 58 9.95 -16.72 3.21
N VAL A 59 10.20 -16.95 4.51
CA VAL A 59 11.33 -17.76 5.01
C VAL A 59 10.89 -19.07 5.67
N CYS A 60 9.59 -19.35 5.67
CA CYS A 60 9.05 -20.53 6.35
C CYS A 60 9.23 -21.80 5.49
N PRO A 61 10.05 -22.78 5.90
CA PRO A 61 10.23 -24.02 5.14
C PRO A 61 8.96 -24.89 5.13
N SER A 62 8.09 -24.72 6.15
CA SER A 62 6.80 -25.42 6.26
C SER A 62 5.66 -24.70 5.58
N LEU A 63 5.92 -23.61 4.86
CA LEU A 63 4.95 -22.83 4.09
C LEU A 63 3.70 -22.39 4.90
N VAL A 64 3.88 -22.08 6.19
CA VAL A 64 2.81 -21.65 7.07
C VAL A 64 2.21 -20.34 6.55
N GLN A 65 0.92 -20.33 6.30
CA GLN A 65 0.17 -19.17 5.79
C GLN A 65 -0.17 -18.20 6.93
N TYR A 66 0.85 -17.60 7.50
CA TYR A 66 0.74 -16.73 8.67
C TYR A 66 -0.22 -15.55 8.44
N GLY A 67 -0.24 -14.97 7.24
CA GLY A 67 -1.13 -13.86 6.91
C GLY A 67 -2.61 -14.24 7.04
N ALA A 68 -2.99 -15.46 6.65
CA ALA A 68 -4.35 -15.97 6.84
C ALA A 68 -4.66 -16.16 8.33
N ILE A 69 -3.73 -16.72 9.09
CA ILE A 69 -3.88 -16.94 10.53
C ILE A 69 -4.14 -15.62 11.25
N ILE A 70 -3.30 -14.60 11.03
CA ILE A 70 -3.46 -13.33 11.75
C ILE A 70 -4.71 -12.56 11.33
N ASP A 71 -5.09 -12.58 10.03
CA ASP A 71 -6.32 -11.95 9.54
C ASP A 71 -7.56 -12.61 10.18
N GLN A 72 -7.62 -13.95 10.23
CA GLN A 72 -8.70 -14.71 10.86
C GLN A 72 -8.75 -14.49 12.38
N THR A 73 -7.59 -14.48 13.04
CA THR A 73 -7.52 -14.22 14.49
C THR A 73 -8.07 -12.84 14.83
N ARG A 74 -7.69 -11.81 14.06
CA ARG A 74 -8.25 -10.46 14.23
C ARG A 74 -9.74 -10.41 13.96
N ALA A 75 -10.23 -11.15 12.97
CA ALA A 75 -11.66 -11.23 12.68
C ALA A 75 -12.44 -11.88 13.81
N ALA A 76 -11.94 -12.98 14.38
CA ALA A 76 -12.55 -13.63 15.55
C ALA A 76 -12.60 -12.68 16.74
N LEU A 77 -11.51 -11.96 17.03
CA LEU A 77 -11.46 -10.96 18.10
C LEU A 77 -12.40 -9.76 17.87
N ALA A 78 -12.74 -9.45 16.61
CA ALA A 78 -13.64 -8.36 16.24
C ALA A 78 -15.13 -8.73 16.39
N THR A 79 -15.49 -10.01 16.57
CA THR A 79 -16.89 -10.44 16.70
C THR A 79 -17.50 -10.01 18.06
N ARG A 80 -18.81 -9.70 18.07
CA ARG A 80 -19.52 -9.26 19.27
C ARG A 80 -19.57 -10.33 20.37
N ASP A 81 -19.58 -11.59 19.99
CA ASP A 81 -19.69 -12.71 20.94
C ASP A 81 -18.39 -12.86 21.74
N PHE A 82 -17.25 -12.66 21.09
CA PHE A 82 -15.96 -12.64 21.76
C PHE A 82 -15.80 -11.39 22.66
N ALA A 83 -16.24 -10.23 22.18
CA ALA A 83 -16.23 -8.97 22.94
C ALA A 83 -17.19 -8.97 24.15
N ARG A 84 -18.28 -9.76 24.15
CA ARG A 84 -19.21 -9.92 25.26
C ARG A 84 -18.68 -10.84 26.34
N SER A 85 -17.89 -11.83 25.95
CA SER A 85 -17.30 -12.80 26.91
C SER A 85 -16.25 -12.17 27.80
N ILE A 86 -15.66 -11.04 27.40
CA ILE A 86 -14.60 -10.37 28.13
C ILE A 86 -14.89 -8.86 28.14
N LYS A 87 -15.40 -8.37 29.30
CA LYS A 87 -15.66 -6.93 29.50
C LYS A 87 -14.47 -6.09 29.05
N SER A 88 -14.62 -5.31 27.96
CA SER A 88 -13.84 -4.13 27.57
C SER A 88 -12.62 -4.25 26.66
N ILE A 89 -12.29 -5.39 26.04
CA ILE A 89 -11.07 -5.45 25.22
C ILE A 89 -11.41 -5.66 23.76
N THR A 90 -11.29 -4.60 22.98
CA THR A 90 -11.44 -4.67 21.52
C THR A 90 -10.10 -4.39 20.85
N PRO A 91 -9.77 -5.10 19.74
CA PRO A 91 -8.63 -4.74 18.89
C PRO A 91 -8.68 -3.26 18.51
N LYS A 92 -7.54 -2.58 18.47
CA LYS A 92 -7.49 -1.13 18.12
C LYS A 92 -8.22 -0.82 16.82
N ALA A 93 -8.09 -1.69 15.82
CA ALA A 93 -8.76 -1.51 14.52
C ALA A 93 -10.30 -1.51 14.61
N THR A 94 -10.87 -2.09 15.69
CA THR A 94 -12.32 -2.15 15.94
C THR A 94 -12.82 -1.07 16.90
N GLU A 95 -11.92 -0.30 17.51
CA GLU A 95 -12.31 0.89 18.29
C GLU A 95 -13.17 1.83 17.44
N PRO A 96 -14.27 2.40 17.98
CA PRO A 96 -15.22 3.21 17.20
C PRO A 96 -14.58 4.33 16.37
N ARG A 97 -13.58 5.02 16.94
CA ARG A 97 -12.85 6.11 16.24
C ARG A 97 -12.08 5.64 15.01
N TRP A 98 -11.39 4.48 15.13
CA TRP A 98 -10.58 3.95 14.02
C TRP A 98 -11.45 3.30 12.94
N ARG A 99 -12.53 2.60 13.37
CA ARG A 99 -13.56 2.10 12.45
C ARG A 99 -14.19 3.24 11.68
N TRP A 100 -14.64 4.28 12.36
CA TRP A 100 -15.24 5.44 11.73
C TRP A 100 -14.27 6.08 10.71
N LEU A 101 -13.01 6.30 11.10
CA LEU A 101 -11.99 6.86 10.22
C LEU A 101 -11.75 5.97 8.99
N ARG A 102 -11.65 4.66 9.18
CA ARG A 102 -11.48 3.70 8.09
C ARG A 102 -12.69 3.68 7.18
N ASP A 103 -13.89 3.48 7.73
CA ASP A 103 -15.11 3.16 6.98
C ASP A 103 -15.71 4.38 6.29
N TYR A 104 -15.65 5.54 6.91
CA TYR A 104 -16.32 6.77 6.42
C TYR A 104 -15.38 7.83 5.85
N VAL A 105 -14.08 7.73 6.10
CA VAL A 105 -13.12 8.71 5.58
C VAL A 105 -12.15 8.05 4.61
N LEU A 106 -11.28 7.15 5.09
CA LEU A 106 -10.14 6.67 4.29
C LEU A 106 -10.54 5.71 3.17
N SER A 107 -11.56 4.86 3.38
CA SER A 107 -12.06 3.93 2.35
C SER A 107 -13.05 4.58 1.39
N GLN A 108 -13.59 5.76 1.74
CA GLN A 108 -14.56 6.48 0.91
C GLN A 108 -13.87 7.53 0.05
N ARG A 109 -13.69 7.23 -1.23
CA ARG A 109 -12.98 8.09 -2.18
C ARG A 109 -13.51 9.54 -2.19
N GLN A 110 -14.83 9.73 -2.18
CA GLN A 110 -15.43 11.07 -2.22
C GLN A 110 -15.18 11.86 -0.93
N THR A 111 -15.37 11.23 0.23
CA THR A 111 -15.15 11.88 1.54
C THR A 111 -13.68 12.21 1.71
N PHE A 112 -12.79 11.26 1.41
CA PHE A 112 -11.35 11.48 1.46
C PHE A 112 -10.91 12.59 0.49
N GLY A 113 -11.45 12.61 -0.74
CA GLY A 113 -11.17 13.64 -1.72
C GLY A 113 -11.67 15.05 -1.30
N ARG A 114 -12.81 15.17 -0.59
CA ARG A 114 -13.27 16.44 -0.03
C ARG A 114 -12.35 16.94 1.09
N LEU A 115 -11.99 16.04 2.02
CA LEU A 115 -11.03 16.36 3.08
C LEU A 115 -9.68 16.77 2.50
N TRP A 116 -9.21 16.06 1.46
CA TRP A 116 -7.98 16.40 0.75
C TRP A 116 -8.02 17.78 0.13
N SER A 117 -9.14 18.16 -0.48
CA SER A 117 -9.33 19.51 -1.05
C SER A 117 -9.28 20.60 0.02
N LEU A 118 -9.81 20.33 1.20
CA LEU A 118 -9.75 21.23 2.36
C LEU A 118 -8.30 21.36 2.88
N LEU A 119 -7.58 20.26 3.01
CA LEU A 119 -6.17 20.29 3.43
C LEU A 119 -5.30 21.09 2.44
N ARG A 120 -5.56 20.93 1.15
CA ARG A 120 -4.87 21.73 0.12
C ARG A 120 -5.23 23.21 0.16
N PHE A 121 -6.47 23.54 0.50
CA PHE A 121 -6.83 24.94 0.73
C PHE A 121 -6.04 25.53 1.91
N PHE A 122 -5.92 24.79 3.03
CA PHE A 122 -5.08 25.21 4.16
C PHE A 122 -3.59 25.31 3.80
N GLU A 123 -3.08 24.46 2.90
CA GLU A 123 -1.72 24.56 2.37
C GLU A 123 -1.53 25.90 1.63
N LYS A 124 -2.46 26.28 0.75
CA LYS A 124 -2.40 27.52 -0.02
C LYS A 124 -2.41 28.80 0.84
N ILE A 125 -3.10 28.76 1.97
CA ILE A 125 -3.17 29.90 2.91
C ILE A 125 -2.16 29.78 4.07
N TRP A 126 -1.11 28.92 3.89
CA TRP A 126 -0.02 28.71 4.86
C TRP A 126 -0.44 28.12 6.21
N LEU A 127 -1.72 27.84 6.42
CA LEU A 127 -2.26 27.31 7.67
C LEU A 127 -1.84 25.85 7.91
N LEU A 128 -1.50 25.09 6.87
CA LEU A 128 -1.02 23.72 6.99
C LEU A 128 0.31 23.64 7.76
N GLY A 129 1.13 24.67 7.71
CA GLY A 129 2.34 24.80 8.53
C GLY A 129 2.04 24.76 10.04
N LEU A 130 0.95 25.44 10.46
CA LEU A 130 0.45 25.38 11.84
C LEU A 130 -0.08 23.99 12.19
N VAL A 131 -0.86 23.38 11.27
CA VAL A 131 -1.35 22.01 11.46
C VAL A 131 -0.18 21.02 11.63
N ARG A 132 0.88 21.15 10.82
CA ARG A 132 2.10 20.31 10.97
C ARG A 132 2.83 20.57 12.30
N ARG A 133 2.87 21.82 12.75
CA ARG A 133 3.57 22.20 13.98
C ARG A 133 2.80 21.81 15.25
N PHE A 134 1.48 21.94 15.25
CA PHE A 134 0.63 21.75 16.44
C PHE A 134 -0.29 20.53 16.36
N GLY A 135 -0.44 19.90 15.18
CA GLY A 135 -1.34 18.76 14.94
C GLY A 135 -0.86 17.42 15.49
N GLY A 136 0.20 17.42 16.30
CA GLY A 136 0.70 16.25 16.97
C GLY A 136 1.17 15.14 16.00
N ARG A 137 1.07 13.88 16.45
CA ARG A 137 1.58 12.71 15.71
C ARG A 137 0.86 12.46 14.38
N LEU A 138 -0.41 12.81 14.29
CA LEU A 138 -1.18 12.62 13.04
C LEU A 138 -0.66 13.52 11.92
N ALA A 139 -0.31 14.77 12.23
CA ALA A 139 0.25 15.70 11.27
C ALA A 139 1.63 15.28 10.72
N GLN A 140 2.39 14.50 11.50
CA GLN A 140 3.68 13.92 11.09
C GLN A 140 3.55 12.78 10.07
N THR A 141 2.34 12.31 9.80
CA THR A 141 2.06 11.32 8.74
C THR A 141 1.70 11.96 7.41
N LEU A 142 1.47 13.27 7.36
CA LEU A 142 1.15 13.98 6.12
C LEU A 142 2.40 14.11 5.23
N PRO A 143 2.27 13.89 3.91
CA PRO A 143 3.38 14.10 2.99
C PRO A 143 3.79 15.58 2.94
N PRO A 144 5.04 15.91 2.59
CA PRO A 144 5.55 17.27 2.56
C PRO A 144 4.82 18.15 1.54
N VAL A 145 4.39 17.57 0.43
CA VAL A 145 3.63 18.21 -0.63
C VAL A 145 2.31 17.46 -0.81
N LEU A 146 1.21 18.19 -0.93
CA LEU A 146 -0.11 17.61 -1.20
C LEU A 146 -0.39 17.64 -2.71
N PRO A 147 -0.46 16.48 -3.41
CA PRO A 147 -0.75 16.44 -4.85
C PRO A 147 -2.08 17.11 -5.22
N ALA A 148 -2.17 17.64 -6.43
CA ALA A 148 -3.40 18.21 -6.95
C ALA A 148 -4.44 17.11 -7.18
N ARG A 149 -5.69 17.32 -6.71
CA ARG A 149 -6.75 16.32 -6.89
C ARG A 149 -6.93 15.96 -8.37
N PHE A 150 -6.98 14.66 -8.68
CA PHE A 150 -7.31 14.16 -10.01
C PHE A 150 -8.81 14.41 -10.30
N ARG A 151 -9.09 14.84 -11.55
CA ARG A 151 -10.46 15.02 -12.04
C ARG A 151 -10.69 14.15 -13.27
N PHE A 152 -11.73 13.33 -13.25
CA PHE A 152 -12.05 12.38 -14.34
C PHE A 152 -12.30 13.05 -15.70
N ASN A 153 -12.59 14.35 -15.74
CA ASN A 153 -12.86 15.07 -16.99
C ASN A 153 -11.59 15.41 -17.79
N THR A 154 -10.40 15.12 -17.24
CA THR A 154 -9.10 15.42 -17.85
C THR A 154 -8.44 14.20 -18.48
N GLN A 155 -9.19 13.12 -18.74
CA GLN A 155 -8.64 11.97 -19.45
C GLN A 155 -8.36 12.35 -20.91
N PRO A 156 -7.14 12.18 -21.42
CA PRO A 156 -6.90 12.26 -22.86
C PRO A 156 -7.72 11.15 -23.56
N ALA A 157 -8.34 11.49 -24.67
CA ALA A 157 -9.03 10.50 -25.49
C ALA A 157 -8.00 9.48 -26.00
N PRO A 158 -8.36 8.19 -26.10
CA PRO A 158 -7.48 7.19 -26.69
C PRO A 158 -7.17 7.61 -28.15
N LEU A 159 -5.89 7.59 -28.49
CA LEU A 159 -5.40 8.02 -29.81
C LEU A 159 -5.91 7.12 -30.97
N ASN A 160 -6.46 5.94 -30.68
CA ASN A 160 -6.95 5.00 -31.71
C ASN A 160 -8.01 4.04 -31.15
N SER A 161 -9.06 3.75 -31.91
CA SER A 161 -10.18 2.88 -31.56
C SER A 161 -9.88 1.37 -31.63
N SER A 162 -8.72 0.97 -32.14
CA SER A 162 -8.29 -0.44 -32.29
C SER A 162 -7.39 -0.95 -31.17
N LEU A 163 -7.22 -0.18 -30.09
CA LEU A 163 -6.28 -0.49 -29.02
C LEU A 163 -6.84 -1.52 -28.03
N GLN A 164 -5.94 -2.36 -27.49
CA GLN A 164 -6.27 -3.22 -26.37
C GLN A 164 -6.74 -2.37 -25.18
N LYS A 165 -7.86 -2.76 -24.58
CA LYS A 165 -8.46 -2.02 -23.49
C LYS A 165 -8.06 -2.60 -22.14
N VAL A 166 -7.57 -1.76 -21.24
CA VAL A 166 -7.21 -2.13 -19.87
C VAL A 166 -8.05 -1.36 -18.85
N GLY A 167 -8.45 -2.03 -17.79
CA GLY A 167 -9.08 -1.38 -16.63
C GLY A 167 -8.02 -0.74 -15.75
N LEU A 168 -8.21 0.51 -15.31
CA LEU A 168 -7.32 1.15 -14.33
C LEU A 168 -8.00 1.28 -12.97
N PHE A 169 -7.53 0.50 -12.01
CA PHE A 169 -7.97 0.56 -10.62
C PHE A 169 -7.13 1.58 -9.83
N ILE A 170 -7.75 2.65 -9.36
CA ILE A 170 -7.09 3.73 -8.61
C ILE A 170 -7.40 3.73 -7.11
N GLY A 171 -8.44 2.96 -6.69
CA GLY A 171 -8.81 2.80 -5.29
C GLY A 171 -9.25 4.08 -4.58
N CYS A 172 -9.18 4.06 -3.25
CA CYS A 172 -9.68 5.14 -2.40
C CYS A 172 -8.77 6.40 -2.40
N THR A 173 -7.48 6.26 -2.69
CA THR A 173 -6.49 7.36 -2.67
C THR A 173 -6.18 7.96 -4.04
N GLY A 174 -6.70 7.38 -5.13
CA GLY A 174 -6.32 7.75 -6.49
C GLY A 174 -6.64 9.20 -6.89
N GLU A 175 -7.75 9.76 -6.39
CA GLU A 175 -8.09 11.17 -6.68
C GLU A 175 -7.30 12.17 -5.82
N SER A 176 -6.60 11.72 -4.80
CA SER A 176 -5.96 12.55 -3.79
C SER A 176 -4.46 12.27 -3.70
N LEU A 177 -4.05 11.43 -2.77
CA LEU A 177 -2.64 11.08 -2.53
C LEU A 177 -1.92 10.50 -3.75
N ASN A 178 -2.62 9.73 -4.58
CA ASN A 178 -2.08 9.03 -5.76
C ASN A 178 -2.42 9.74 -7.09
N SER A 179 -2.89 10.97 -7.06
CA SER A 179 -3.38 11.65 -8.26
C SER A 179 -2.30 11.81 -9.36
N ASP A 180 -1.04 12.01 -8.98
CA ASP A 180 0.07 12.10 -9.92
C ASP A 180 0.41 10.74 -10.51
N VAL A 181 0.34 9.67 -9.69
CA VAL A 181 0.47 8.28 -10.15
C VAL A 181 -0.63 7.91 -11.15
N VAL A 182 -1.89 8.34 -10.91
CA VAL A 182 -3.00 8.13 -11.86
C VAL A 182 -2.71 8.80 -13.20
N ARG A 183 -2.29 10.08 -13.19
CA ARG A 183 -1.94 10.81 -14.43
C ARG A 183 -0.80 10.12 -15.18
N ALA A 184 0.27 9.80 -14.48
CA ALA A 184 1.41 9.11 -15.05
C ALA A 184 1.04 7.73 -15.62
N SER A 185 0.19 6.96 -14.92
CA SER A 185 -0.29 5.66 -15.38
C SER A 185 -1.08 5.77 -16.68
N ILE A 186 -2.02 6.73 -16.76
CA ILE A 186 -2.81 6.98 -17.98
C ILE A 186 -1.88 7.39 -19.14
N GLN A 187 -0.95 8.33 -18.88
CA GLN A 187 0.00 8.81 -19.88
C GLN A 187 0.83 7.65 -20.45
N VAL A 188 1.45 6.84 -19.58
CA VAL A 188 2.32 5.74 -20.02
C VAL A 188 1.53 4.63 -20.72
N LEU A 189 0.36 4.23 -20.19
CA LEU A 189 -0.48 3.22 -20.84
C LEU A 189 -0.95 3.67 -22.22
N ASN A 190 -1.37 4.92 -22.36
CA ASN A 190 -1.76 5.48 -23.67
C ASN A 190 -0.57 5.54 -24.63
N ALA A 191 0.62 5.91 -24.14
CA ALA A 191 1.84 5.95 -24.96
C ALA A 191 2.26 4.55 -25.46
N LEU A 192 1.97 3.49 -24.70
CA LEU A 192 2.16 2.09 -25.11
C LEU A 192 1.02 1.57 -26.00
N GLY A 193 0.01 2.37 -26.31
CA GLY A 193 -1.09 1.97 -27.20
C GLY A 193 -2.25 1.26 -26.48
N PHE A 194 -2.41 1.41 -25.18
CA PHE A 194 -3.58 0.87 -24.45
C PHE A 194 -4.69 1.92 -24.29
N ALA A 195 -5.94 1.52 -24.50
CA ALA A 195 -7.11 2.31 -24.13
C ALA A 195 -7.42 2.12 -22.63
N VAL A 196 -7.38 3.18 -21.85
CA VAL A 196 -7.56 3.13 -20.42
C VAL A 196 -9.03 3.30 -20.03
N HIS A 197 -9.64 2.25 -19.48
CA HIS A 197 -10.98 2.29 -18.90
C HIS A 197 -10.89 2.49 -17.37
N MET A 198 -11.41 3.60 -16.89
CA MET A 198 -11.36 3.93 -15.45
C MET A 198 -12.77 4.24 -14.92
N PRO A 199 -13.50 3.24 -14.38
CA PRO A 199 -14.83 3.42 -13.85
C PRO A 199 -14.86 4.44 -12.70
N LYS A 200 -15.79 5.41 -12.76
CA LYS A 200 -15.97 6.40 -11.69
C LYS A 200 -16.60 5.81 -10.43
N THR A 201 -17.19 4.64 -10.53
CA THR A 201 -17.91 3.95 -9.44
C THR A 201 -17.01 3.01 -8.64
N GLN A 202 -15.75 2.77 -9.05
CA GLN A 202 -14.84 1.88 -8.33
C GLN A 202 -14.71 2.28 -6.85
N VAL A 203 -14.60 1.27 -5.99
CA VAL A 203 -14.56 1.42 -4.53
C VAL A 203 -13.17 1.08 -3.97
N CYS A 204 -13.00 1.11 -2.64
CA CYS A 204 -11.77 0.67 -1.98
C CYS A 204 -11.47 -0.80 -2.31
N CYS A 205 -10.18 -1.18 -2.36
CA CYS A 205 -9.77 -2.59 -2.55
C CYS A 205 -10.14 -3.49 -1.36
N GLY A 206 -10.36 -2.94 -0.16
CA GLY A 206 -10.67 -3.72 1.04
C GLY A 206 -9.48 -4.05 1.94
N ALA A 207 -8.24 -3.79 1.54
CA ALA A 207 -7.04 -4.18 2.31
C ALA A 207 -7.03 -3.68 3.77
N MET A 208 -7.50 -2.45 4.03
CA MET A 208 -7.58 -1.92 5.39
C MET A 208 -8.63 -2.66 6.24
N HIS A 209 -9.72 -3.13 5.63
CA HIS A 209 -10.75 -3.92 6.29
C HIS A 209 -10.23 -5.34 6.57
N GLN A 210 -9.61 -5.97 5.57
CA GLN A 210 -9.01 -7.31 5.65
C GLN A 210 -8.03 -7.40 6.83
N HIS A 211 -7.06 -6.49 6.89
CA HIS A 211 -6.03 -6.46 7.93
C HIS A 211 -6.53 -5.94 9.29
N GLY A 212 -7.68 -5.26 9.29
CA GLY A 212 -8.37 -4.82 10.50
C GLY A 212 -9.35 -5.84 11.08
N GLY A 213 -9.45 -7.06 10.49
CA GLY A 213 -10.36 -8.12 10.94
C GLY A 213 -11.80 -8.00 10.45
N ASP A 214 -12.09 -7.09 9.52
CA ASP A 214 -13.42 -6.94 8.91
C ASP A 214 -13.45 -7.66 7.54
N LEU A 215 -13.40 -8.99 7.60
CA LEU A 215 -13.31 -9.84 6.41
C LEU A 215 -14.56 -9.75 5.53
N THR A 216 -15.74 -9.57 6.14
CA THR A 216 -17.01 -9.43 5.42
C THR A 216 -17.01 -8.18 4.56
N GLN A 217 -16.66 -7.03 5.13
CA GLN A 217 -16.60 -5.78 4.37
C GLN A 217 -15.50 -5.83 3.30
N ALA A 218 -14.36 -6.46 3.59
CA ALA A 218 -13.31 -6.66 2.60
C ALA A 218 -13.79 -7.50 1.41
N ALA A 219 -14.52 -8.59 1.66
CA ALA A 219 -15.13 -9.42 0.62
C ALA A 219 -16.16 -8.66 -0.21
N THR A 220 -17.05 -7.91 0.44
CA THR A 220 -18.04 -7.05 -0.25
C THR A 220 -17.38 -6.07 -1.21
N LEU A 221 -16.35 -5.35 -0.74
CA LEU A 221 -15.61 -4.39 -1.57
C LEU A 221 -14.92 -5.05 -2.79
N ARG A 222 -14.38 -6.27 -2.63
CA ARG A 222 -13.82 -7.04 -3.75
C ARG A 222 -14.91 -7.40 -4.78
N THR A 223 -16.04 -7.92 -4.30
CA THR A 223 -17.18 -8.29 -5.18
C THR A 223 -17.74 -7.08 -5.91
N ASP A 224 -17.86 -5.94 -5.25
CA ASP A 224 -18.31 -4.71 -5.89
C ASP A 224 -17.35 -4.27 -7.00
N ASN A 225 -16.04 -4.32 -6.75
CA ASN A 225 -15.05 -4.03 -7.79
C ASN A 225 -15.10 -5.04 -8.94
N GLN A 226 -15.31 -6.35 -8.68
CA GLN A 226 -15.51 -7.33 -9.74
C GLN A 226 -16.69 -6.96 -10.66
N ARG A 227 -17.84 -6.56 -10.09
CA ARG A 227 -19.00 -6.11 -10.86
C ARG A 227 -18.72 -4.84 -11.67
N ILE A 228 -18.00 -3.89 -11.06
CA ILE A 228 -17.67 -2.59 -11.69
C ILE A 228 -16.72 -2.76 -12.88
N PHE A 229 -15.80 -3.72 -12.81
CA PHE A 229 -14.86 -4.03 -13.88
C PHE A 229 -15.28 -5.22 -14.76
N ALA A 230 -16.52 -5.69 -14.65
CA ALA A 230 -17.08 -6.78 -15.48
C ALA A 230 -17.35 -6.31 -16.91
N ASP A 231 -16.30 -5.94 -17.63
CA ASP A 231 -16.34 -5.53 -19.04
C ASP A 231 -15.54 -6.57 -19.86
N PRO A 232 -16.20 -7.35 -20.73
CA PRO A 232 -15.56 -8.43 -21.50
C PRO A 232 -14.52 -7.94 -22.50
N THR A 233 -14.45 -6.63 -22.75
CA THR A 233 -13.45 -6.03 -23.64
C THR A 233 -12.12 -5.72 -22.93
N LEU A 234 -12.07 -5.84 -21.62
CA LEU A 234 -10.84 -5.65 -20.87
C LEU A 234 -9.90 -6.85 -21.05
N THR A 235 -8.63 -6.57 -21.27
CA THR A 235 -7.57 -7.59 -21.35
C THR A 235 -6.83 -7.77 -20.02
N ALA A 236 -6.84 -6.76 -19.16
CA ALA A 236 -6.28 -6.79 -17.80
C ALA A 236 -6.87 -5.68 -16.93
N ILE A 237 -6.76 -5.83 -15.62
CA ILE A 237 -7.01 -4.76 -14.64
C ILE A 237 -5.68 -4.34 -14.04
N ILE A 238 -5.29 -3.11 -14.34
CA ILE A 238 -4.03 -2.50 -13.89
C ILE A 238 -4.29 -1.75 -12.59
N VAL A 239 -3.49 -2.03 -11.56
CA VAL A 239 -3.67 -1.47 -10.21
C VAL A 239 -2.47 -0.60 -9.85
N ILE A 240 -2.70 0.63 -9.39
CA ILE A 240 -1.64 1.62 -9.07
C ILE A 240 -1.00 1.43 -7.69
N GLY A 241 -0.97 0.22 -7.16
CA GLY A 241 -0.32 0.00 -5.86
C GLY A 241 -0.32 -1.45 -5.42
N THR A 242 0.83 -1.90 -4.98
CA THR A 242 1.12 -3.30 -4.64
C THR A 242 0.22 -3.89 -3.54
N ALA A 243 -0.15 -3.10 -2.52
CA ALA A 243 -1.05 -3.58 -1.45
C ALA A 243 -2.47 -3.80 -1.95
N CYS A 244 -2.99 -2.90 -2.80
CA CYS A 244 -4.32 -3.05 -3.41
C CYS A 244 -4.35 -4.23 -4.38
N THR A 245 -3.29 -4.44 -5.16
CA THR A 245 -3.17 -5.58 -6.07
C THR A 245 -3.26 -6.89 -5.31
N GLY A 246 -2.46 -7.04 -4.24
CA GLY A 246 -2.49 -8.26 -3.43
C GLY A 246 -3.83 -8.52 -2.75
N GLU A 247 -4.61 -7.49 -2.45
CA GLU A 247 -5.96 -7.66 -1.90
C GLU A 247 -6.98 -8.06 -2.97
N LEU A 248 -6.94 -7.41 -4.14
CA LEU A 248 -7.83 -7.75 -5.25
C LEU A 248 -7.59 -9.17 -5.78
N GLN A 249 -6.34 -9.62 -5.84
CA GLN A 249 -5.96 -10.99 -6.26
C GLN A 249 -6.45 -12.09 -5.31
N ARG A 250 -7.06 -11.76 -4.16
CA ARG A 250 -7.72 -12.76 -3.29
C ARG A 250 -9.05 -13.28 -3.89
N ALA A 251 -9.61 -12.59 -4.85
CA ALA A 251 -10.80 -13.02 -5.59
C ALA A 251 -10.40 -13.55 -6.97
N ALA A 252 -11.24 -14.42 -7.55
CA ALA A 252 -11.09 -14.82 -8.95
C ALA A 252 -11.61 -13.70 -9.87
N TRP A 253 -10.86 -13.38 -10.91
CA TRP A 253 -11.19 -12.39 -11.91
C TRP A 253 -11.19 -13.02 -13.31
N ASP A 254 -12.03 -12.54 -14.22
CA ASP A 254 -12.09 -13.02 -15.60
C ASP A 254 -10.85 -12.64 -16.41
N VAL A 255 -10.14 -11.59 -15.97
CA VAL A 255 -8.90 -11.10 -16.57
C VAL A 255 -7.81 -10.91 -15.51
N PRO A 256 -6.52 -10.92 -15.89
CA PRO A 256 -5.43 -10.71 -14.93
C PRO A 256 -5.55 -9.38 -14.19
N VAL A 257 -5.35 -9.40 -12.86
CA VAL A 257 -5.18 -8.21 -12.02
C VAL A 257 -3.70 -8.04 -11.74
N VAL A 258 -3.09 -6.98 -12.29
CA VAL A 258 -1.63 -6.78 -12.29
C VAL A 258 -1.28 -5.40 -11.75
N GLU A 259 -0.21 -5.31 -10.99
CA GLU A 259 0.32 -4.03 -10.52
C GLU A 259 0.99 -3.30 -11.69
N ILE A 260 0.79 -1.97 -11.78
CA ILE A 260 1.24 -1.14 -12.90
C ILE A 260 2.74 -1.28 -13.21
N THR A 261 3.59 -1.33 -12.18
CA THR A 261 5.05 -1.47 -12.35
C THR A 261 5.40 -2.82 -12.98
N ASP A 262 4.71 -3.88 -12.55
CA ASP A 262 4.91 -5.23 -13.09
C ASP A 262 4.36 -5.36 -14.51
N PHE A 263 3.17 -4.82 -14.76
CA PHE A 263 2.59 -4.79 -16.10
C PHE A 263 3.52 -4.09 -17.11
N LEU A 264 4.00 -2.91 -16.77
CA LEU A 264 4.89 -2.13 -17.62
C LEU A 264 6.26 -2.80 -17.78
N ALA A 265 6.82 -3.37 -16.73
CA ALA A 265 8.11 -4.07 -16.80
C ALA A 265 8.07 -5.30 -17.73
N ASN A 266 6.90 -5.91 -17.91
CA ASN A 266 6.67 -7.08 -18.77
C ASN A 266 6.10 -6.71 -20.15
N SER A 267 5.79 -5.44 -20.41
CA SER A 267 5.30 -5.00 -21.73
C SER A 267 6.41 -5.13 -22.78
N PRO A 268 6.09 -5.63 -23.98
CA PRO A 268 7.04 -5.78 -25.09
C PRO A 268 7.80 -4.50 -25.40
N ASP A 269 9.09 -4.61 -25.76
CA ASP A 269 9.95 -3.44 -26.00
C ASP A 269 9.48 -2.64 -27.22
N GLU A 270 8.85 -3.28 -28.18
CA GLU A 270 8.31 -2.67 -29.42
C GLU A 270 7.17 -1.67 -29.15
N LEU A 271 6.48 -1.82 -28.01
CA LEU A 271 5.40 -0.89 -27.64
C LEU A 271 5.92 0.39 -26.99
N TRP A 272 7.19 0.41 -26.57
CA TRP A 272 7.71 1.53 -25.82
C TRP A 272 8.04 2.73 -26.72
N PRO A 273 7.56 3.94 -26.37
CA PRO A 273 8.04 5.15 -27.03
C PRO A 273 9.50 5.39 -26.67
N LYS A 274 10.14 6.25 -27.43
CA LYS A 274 11.51 6.70 -27.09
C LYS A 274 11.47 7.44 -25.74
N LEU A 275 12.27 6.96 -24.80
CA LEU A 275 12.43 7.60 -23.48
C LEU A 275 13.63 8.55 -23.50
N ALA A 276 13.45 9.75 -22.93
CA ALA A 276 14.53 10.70 -22.73
C ALA A 276 15.51 10.18 -21.65
N PRO A 277 16.82 10.40 -21.82
CA PRO A 277 17.80 10.07 -20.78
C PRO A 277 17.54 10.82 -19.47
N ASN A 278 17.69 10.12 -18.35
CA ASN A 278 17.61 10.70 -17.02
C ASN A 278 18.82 10.23 -16.18
N PRO A 279 19.84 11.06 -15.98
CA PRO A 279 21.06 10.66 -15.26
C PRO A 279 20.91 10.63 -13.73
N ALA A 280 19.69 10.77 -13.21
CA ALA A 280 19.42 10.79 -11.78
C ALA A 280 19.83 9.47 -11.08
N THR A 281 20.35 9.62 -9.85
CA THR A 281 20.53 8.52 -8.93
C THR A 281 19.24 8.28 -8.16
N VAL A 282 18.63 7.11 -8.36
CA VAL A 282 17.32 6.74 -7.81
C VAL A 282 17.48 5.67 -6.74
N ALA A 283 17.14 6.00 -5.51
CA ALA A 283 17.04 5.02 -4.43
C ALA A 283 15.70 4.26 -4.52
N ILE A 284 15.77 2.93 -4.57
CA ILE A 284 14.60 2.07 -4.71
C ILE A 284 14.19 1.49 -3.35
N HIS A 285 13.03 1.92 -2.85
CA HIS A 285 12.35 1.23 -1.77
C HIS A 285 11.40 0.18 -2.34
N LEU A 286 11.63 -1.10 -1.98
CA LEU A 286 10.76 -2.22 -2.34
C LEU A 286 9.72 -2.45 -1.24
N PRO A 287 8.43 -2.25 -1.51
CA PRO A 287 7.36 -2.55 -0.56
C PRO A 287 7.29 -4.05 -0.22
N CYS A 288 7.01 -4.38 1.04
CA CYS A 288 6.82 -5.78 1.45
C CYS A 288 5.66 -6.47 0.71
N SER A 289 4.63 -5.72 0.30
CA SER A 289 3.57 -6.22 -0.57
C SER A 289 4.08 -6.62 -1.96
N GLN A 290 5.02 -5.88 -2.54
CA GLN A 290 5.63 -6.23 -3.81
C GLN A 290 6.47 -7.52 -3.71
N THR A 291 7.36 -7.57 -2.70
CA THR A 291 8.36 -8.64 -2.59
C THR A 291 7.78 -9.95 -2.07
N ARG A 292 6.80 -9.90 -1.15
CA ARG A 292 6.32 -11.06 -0.40
C ARG A 292 4.89 -11.46 -0.71
N VAL A 293 4.03 -10.53 -1.13
CA VAL A 293 2.65 -10.83 -1.54
C VAL A 293 2.59 -11.11 -3.03
N LEU A 294 3.03 -10.15 -3.84
CA LEU A 294 3.04 -10.27 -5.32
C LEU A 294 4.22 -11.12 -5.83
N LYS A 295 5.27 -11.31 -5.02
CA LYS A 295 6.48 -12.11 -5.34
C LYS A 295 7.22 -11.65 -6.60
N ASN A 296 7.21 -10.34 -6.88
CA ASN A 296 7.90 -9.75 -8.04
C ASN A 296 8.90 -8.64 -7.63
N PRO A 297 9.96 -8.97 -6.89
CA PRO A 297 10.91 -8.01 -6.33
C PRO A 297 11.69 -7.22 -7.39
N THR A 298 11.78 -7.71 -8.61
CA THR A 298 12.59 -7.11 -9.68
C THR A 298 11.82 -6.15 -10.58
N SER A 299 10.48 -6.11 -10.52
CA SER A 299 9.65 -5.33 -11.44
C SER A 299 9.99 -3.84 -11.46
N THR A 300 10.21 -3.24 -10.29
CA THR A 300 10.58 -1.81 -10.20
C THR A 300 11.92 -1.53 -10.89
N GLU A 301 12.93 -2.34 -10.66
CA GLU A 301 14.24 -2.16 -11.27
C GLU A 301 14.20 -2.40 -12.77
N ARG A 302 13.52 -3.47 -13.23
CA ARG A 302 13.33 -3.77 -14.66
C ARG A 302 12.63 -2.64 -15.39
N LEU A 303 11.56 -2.08 -14.79
CA LEU A 303 10.85 -0.96 -15.39
C LEU A 303 11.76 0.26 -15.50
N LEU A 304 12.42 0.65 -14.44
CA LEU A 304 13.25 1.86 -14.42
C LEU A 304 14.49 1.74 -15.32
N ARG A 305 15.04 0.53 -15.53
CA ARG A 305 16.15 0.30 -16.46
C ARG A 305 15.81 0.61 -17.92
N LYS A 306 14.52 0.75 -18.27
CA LYS A 306 14.11 1.23 -19.60
C LYS A 306 14.44 2.71 -19.83
N ILE A 307 14.65 3.50 -18.76
CA ILE A 307 15.05 4.91 -18.85
C ILE A 307 16.57 4.98 -19.08
N PRO A 308 17.05 5.56 -20.19
CA PRO A 308 18.48 5.66 -20.46
C PRO A 308 19.21 6.51 -19.40
N ALA A 309 20.45 6.17 -19.11
CA ALA A 309 21.39 6.86 -18.20
C ALA A 309 21.00 6.85 -16.70
N ILE A 310 19.87 6.24 -16.31
CA ILE A 310 19.42 6.20 -14.91
C ILE A 310 20.37 5.35 -14.03
N LYS A 311 20.64 5.81 -12.82
CA LYS A 311 21.44 5.09 -11.83
C LYS A 311 20.53 4.56 -10.73
N LEU A 312 20.43 3.26 -10.57
CA LEU A 312 19.51 2.59 -9.64
C LEU A 312 20.27 2.05 -8.43
N VAL A 313 19.81 2.39 -7.23
CA VAL A 313 20.37 1.95 -5.95
C VAL A 313 19.25 1.36 -5.08
N PRO A 314 19.04 0.04 -5.09
CA PRO A 314 18.11 -0.59 -4.16
C PRO A 314 18.57 -0.36 -2.70
N LEU A 315 17.64 -0.01 -1.80
CA LEU A 315 17.95 0.12 -0.39
C LEU A 315 18.32 -1.24 0.22
N SER A 316 19.39 -1.29 0.98
CA SER A 316 19.83 -2.50 1.71
C SER A 316 18.79 -2.93 2.75
N SER A 317 18.08 -1.96 3.33
CA SER A 317 17.02 -2.16 4.31
C SER A 317 15.68 -2.65 3.72
N ASN A 318 15.61 -3.01 2.42
CA ASN A 318 14.40 -3.53 1.78
C ASN A 318 13.95 -4.91 2.33
N ASP A 319 14.82 -5.60 3.07
CA ASP A 319 14.49 -6.83 3.82
C ASP A 319 13.47 -6.57 4.94
N ARG A 320 13.28 -5.33 5.41
CA ARG A 320 12.40 -4.95 6.51
C ARG A 320 11.24 -4.05 6.06
N CYS A 321 10.11 -4.18 6.77
CA CYS A 321 8.95 -3.31 6.56
C CYS A 321 9.27 -1.85 6.90
N CYS A 322 8.71 -0.90 6.13
CA CYS A 322 8.83 0.53 6.41
C CYS A 322 7.97 1.02 7.59
N GLY A 323 7.06 0.19 8.11
CA GLY A 323 6.18 0.55 9.23
C GLY A 323 4.83 1.16 8.84
N ALA A 324 4.57 1.48 7.56
CA ALA A 324 3.29 2.11 7.14
C ALA A 324 2.06 1.23 7.42
N ALA A 325 2.03 0.02 6.85
CA ALA A 325 1.02 -1.03 7.06
C ALA A 325 -0.44 -0.54 7.18
N GLY A 326 -0.89 0.29 6.24
CA GLY A 326 -2.26 0.82 6.20
C GLY A 326 -2.63 1.65 7.42
N MET A 327 -3.64 1.24 8.19
CA MET A 327 -4.08 1.91 9.42
C MET A 327 -3.05 1.85 10.55
N HIS A 328 -2.08 0.96 10.48
CA HIS A 328 -1.09 0.76 11.53
C HIS A 328 -0.28 2.02 11.85
N VAL A 329 0.11 2.79 10.83
CA VAL A 329 0.84 4.05 11.02
C VAL A 329 0.07 5.06 11.88
N LEU A 330 -1.25 5.02 11.84
CA LEU A 330 -2.13 5.88 12.63
C LEU A 330 -2.37 5.33 14.04
N MET A 331 -2.52 4.01 14.16
CA MET A 331 -2.81 3.32 15.42
C MET A 331 -1.56 3.11 16.30
N PHE A 332 -0.41 2.91 15.67
CA PHE A 332 0.88 2.62 16.33
C PHE A 332 2.02 3.52 15.80
N PRO A 333 1.88 4.86 15.88
CA PRO A 333 2.81 5.79 15.23
C PRO A 333 4.26 5.64 15.73
N GLU A 334 4.48 5.36 17.01
CA GLU A 334 5.84 5.16 17.55
C GLU A 334 6.54 3.95 16.92
N GLN A 335 5.83 2.84 16.77
CA GLN A 335 6.36 1.66 16.12
C GLN A 335 6.61 1.91 14.63
N ALA A 336 5.67 2.58 13.95
CA ALA A 336 5.80 2.93 12.54
C ALA A 336 7.02 3.83 12.30
N PHE A 337 7.22 4.85 13.13
CA PHE A 337 8.36 5.77 13.02
C PHE A 337 9.70 5.08 13.30
N ALA A 338 9.77 4.23 14.33
CA ALA A 338 10.97 3.46 14.63
C ALA A 338 11.38 2.54 13.45
N LEU A 339 10.40 1.91 12.80
CA LEU A 339 10.63 1.03 11.64
C LEU A 339 11.04 1.80 10.37
N ARG A 340 10.62 3.06 10.24
CA ARG A 340 11.00 3.95 9.14
C ARG A 340 12.44 4.43 9.24
N THR A 341 12.90 4.72 10.46
CA THR A 341 14.19 5.39 10.74
C THR A 341 15.39 4.78 10.01
N PRO A 342 15.64 3.45 9.99
CA PRO A 342 16.77 2.88 9.27
C PRO A 342 16.78 3.23 7.78
N LYS A 343 15.60 3.28 7.14
CA LYS A 343 15.47 3.65 5.72
C LYS A 343 15.78 5.12 5.49
N LEU A 344 15.36 6.00 6.41
CA LEU A 344 15.67 7.43 6.31
C LEU A 344 17.18 7.68 6.45
N LEU A 345 17.85 7.00 7.39
CA LEU A 345 19.30 7.09 7.57
C LEU A 345 20.05 6.60 6.33
N GLU A 346 19.63 5.50 5.74
CA GLU A 346 20.22 4.97 4.52
C GLU A 346 20.06 5.95 3.35
N VAL A 347 18.85 6.50 3.12
CA VAL A 347 18.61 7.53 2.10
C VAL A 347 19.44 8.78 2.34
N ALA A 348 19.60 9.21 3.60
CA ALA A 348 20.44 10.35 3.95
C ALA A 348 21.93 10.12 3.64
N ALA A 349 22.42 8.89 3.83
CA ALA A 349 23.79 8.49 3.51
C ALA A 349 24.04 8.40 2.00
N LEU A 350 23.07 7.81 1.25
CA LEU A 350 23.15 7.65 -0.21
C LEU A 350 23.01 8.98 -0.96
N LYS A 351 22.29 9.95 -0.40
CA LYS A 351 21.98 11.26 -1.02
C LYS A 351 21.46 11.13 -2.45
N PRO A 352 20.43 10.30 -2.72
CA PRO A 352 19.89 10.13 -4.06
C PRO A 352 19.13 11.38 -4.49
N ASP A 353 19.07 11.61 -5.80
CA ASP A 353 18.25 12.66 -6.40
C ASP A 353 16.77 12.38 -6.17
N VAL A 354 16.36 11.10 -6.33
CA VAL A 354 14.98 10.65 -6.20
C VAL A 354 14.89 9.37 -5.35
N VAL A 355 13.80 9.25 -4.60
CA VAL A 355 13.41 7.99 -3.92
C VAL A 355 12.12 7.49 -4.53
N VAL A 356 12.02 6.20 -4.84
CA VAL A 356 10.81 5.59 -5.42
C VAL A 356 10.24 4.48 -4.55
N SER A 357 8.91 4.30 -4.61
CA SER A 357 8.20 3.19 -3.98
C SER A 357 6.89 2.89 -4.71
N ALA A 358 6.64 1.63 -5.08
CA ALA A 358 5.42 1.18 -5.76
C ALA A 358 4.21 0.98 -4.82
N ASN A 359 4.22 1.59 -3.63
CA ASN A 359 3.11 1.54 -2.67
C ASN A 359 2.90 2.89 -2.00
N ILE A 360 1.69 3.44 -2.13
CA ILE A 360 1.36 4.78 -1.60
C ILE A 360 1.54 4.91 -0.09
N GLY A 361 1.19 3.88 0.68
CA GLY A 361 1.36 3.89 2.13
C GLY A 361 2.84 4.03 2.50
N CYS A 362 3.72 3.26 1.86
CA CYS A 362 5.16 3.35 2.03
C CYS A 362 5.70 4.71 1.54
N ALA A 363 5.30 5.13 0.31
CA ALA A 363 5.74 6.40 -0.27
C ALA A 363 5.40 7.59 0.64
N THR A 364 4.14 7.69 1.08
CA THR A 364 3.69 8.77 1.98
C THR A 364 4.42 8.75 3.32
N HIS A 365 4.59 7.55 3.91
CA HIS A 365 5.26 7.40 5.19
C HIS A 365 6.75 7.77 5.13
N LEU A 366 7.44 7.35 4.08
CA LEU A 366 8.84 7.74 3.85
C LEU A 366 8.97 9.23 3.52
N ALA A 367 8.11 9.77 2.64
CA ALA A 367 8.10 11.19 2.27
C ALA A 367 7.93 12.10 3.49
N ALA A 368 7.02 11.75 4.40
CA ALA A 368 6.81 12.48 5.65
C ALA A 368 8.05 12.52 6.55
N GLY A 369 8.88 11.46 6.52
CA GLY A 369 10.13 11.41 7.28
C GLY A 369 11.32 12.06 6.58
N LEU A 370 11.36 12.02 5.25
CA LEU A 370 12.42 12.61 4.43
C LEU A 370 12.24 14.12 4.22
N GLY A 371 11.03 14.65 4.43
CA GLY A 371 10.70 16.05 4.09
C GLY A 371 10.71 16.34 2.59
N LYS A 372 10.77 15.29 1.74
CA LYS A 372 10.75 15.37 0.27
C LYS A 372 9.84 14.31 -0.33
N PRO A 373 9.31 14.50 -1.55
CA PRO A 373 8.47 13.52 -2.21
C PRO A 373 9.18 12.17 -2.40
N VAL A 374 8.40 11.08 -2.32
CA VAL A 374 8.80 9.74 -2.76
C VAL A 374 7.87 9.39 -3.90
N LEU A 375 8.43 9.20 -5.09
CA LEU A 375 7.68 9.01 -6.33
C LEU A 375 7.29 7.55 -6.52
N HIS A 376 6.26 7.31 -7.30
CA HIS A 376 5.99 5.98 -7.84
C HIS A 376 6.88 5.74 -9.07
N PRO A 377 7.35 4.50 -9.34
CA PRO A 377 8.18 4.22 -10.52
C PRO A 377 7.58 4.71 -11.84
N VAL A 378 6.26 4.61 -12.01
CA VAL A 378 5.57 5.07 -13.23
C VAL A 378 5.65 6.58 -13.45
N GLU A 379 5.82 7.38 -12.39
CA GLU A 379 5.96 8.83 -12.52
C GLU A 379 7.29 9.20 -13.16
N LEU A 380 8.39 8.51 -12.82
CA LEU A 380 9.69 8.70 -13.49
C LEU A 380 9.64 8.28 -14.96
N VAL A 381 8.95 7.18 -15.26
CA VAL A 381 8.75 6.73 -16.64
C VAL A 381 7.96 7.77 -17.43
N ALA A 382 6.85 8.28 -16.87
CA ALA A 382 6.03 9.30 -17.51
C ALA A 382 6.82 10.60 -17.80
N GLN A 383 7.68 11.01 -16.87
CA GLN A 383 8.57 12.17 -17.04
C GLN A 383 9.60 11.96 -18.15
N SER A 384 9.96 10.72 -18.45
CA SER A 384 10.92 10.37 -19.49
C SER A 384 10.27 10.10 -20.87
N CYS A 385 8.95 9.99 -20.98
CA CYS A 385 8.24 9.84 -22.24
C CYS A 385 8.33 11.14 -23.07
N VAL A 386 8.96 11.07 -24.23
CA VAL A 386 9.11 12.22 -25.14
C VAL A 386 7.83 12.34 -25.99
N GLY A 387 7.15 13.48 -25.90
CA GLY A 387 6.02 13.81 -26.81
C GLY A 387 4.69 13.12 -26.48
N ALA A 388 4.49 12.61 -25.25
CA ALA A 388 3.22 12.04 -24.81
C ALA A 388 2.38 13.05 -24.03
#